data_2bf95386eafc735c7f6c7cb613226138
#
_entry.id   2bf95386eafc735c7f6c7cb613226138
#
_cell.length_a   1.000
_cell.length_b   1.000
_cell.length_c   1.000
_cell.angle_alpha   90.00
_cell.angle_beta   90.00
_cell.angle_gamma   90.00
#
_symmetry.space_group_name_H-M   'P 1'
#
loop_
_entity.id
_entity.type
_entity.pdbx_description
1 polymer ?
#
loop_
_entity_poly.entity_id
_entity_poly.type
_entity_poly.pdbx_seq_one_letter_code
_entity_poly.pdbx_strand_id
1 'polypeptide(L)'
;MKAFMDLHTHTLAAGHAYSTLLENIDAALAVGIRYLGMSEHGPTTPGGPHEFFFSNYKVIPREYDREEVSGRVVPVTGGRLHLLCGVEANICDTDGTLDLEERYLQKMDYALASIHPFAFTAGSRKENTLASVRAFQNPYVKILGHPDDGRFPLDYEELV
;
A
#
# COMPACT_ATOMS: atom_id res chain seq x y z
N MET A 1 -22.31 -5.63 5.07
CA MET A 1 -21.74 -4.46 4.39
C MET A 1 -20.82 -4.99 3.32
N LYS A 2 -20.91 -4.55 2.06
CA LYS A 2 -19.91 -4.91 1.04
C LYS A 2 -18.83 -3.84 1.04
N ALA A 3 -17.57 -4.23 1.09
CA ALA A 3 -16.46 -3.30 0.86
C ALA A 3 -16.54 -2.82 -0.59
N PHE A 4 -16.34 -1.53 -0.81
CA PHE A 4 -16.28 -0.98 -2.17
C PHE A 4 -14.90 -0.42 -2.49
N MET A 5 -14.00 -0.45 -1.53
CA MET A 5 -12.62 0.04 -1.61
C MET A 5 -11.70 -0.91 -0.85
N ASP A 6 -10.53 -1.17 -1.43
CA ASP A 6 -9.41 -1.85 -0.80
C ASP A 6 -8.12 -1.13 -1.22
N LEU A 7 -7.44 -0.51 -0.28
CA LEU A 7 -6.25 0.32 -0.53
C LEU A 7 -4.94 -0.33 -0.06
N HIS A 8 -4.99 -1.59 0.39
CA HIS A 8 -3.80 -2.29 0.85
C HIS A 8 -3.70 -3.67 0.18
N THR A 9 -3.22 -3.67 -1.06
CA THR A 9 -3.03 -4.90 -1.83
C THR A 9 -1.65 -4.97 -2.46
N HIS A 10 -1.14 -6.19 -2.61
CA HIS A 10 0.16 -6.50 -3.16
C HIS A 10 0.05 -7.39 -4.39
N THR A 11 1.07 -7.32 -5.23
CA THR A 11 1.25 -8.22 -6.38
C THR A 11 2.52 -9.05 -6.22
N LEU A 12 2.84 -9.84 -7.22
CA LEU A 12 4.11 -10.59 -7.31
C LEU A 12 5.35 -9.69 -7.06
N ALA A 13 5.25 -8.38 -7.30
CA ALA A 13 6.35 -7.44 -7.09
C ALA A 13 6.71 -7.25 -5.61
N ALA A 14 5.80 -7.49 -4.68
CA ALA A 14 6.05 -7.41 -3.25
C ALA A 14 6.96 -8.54 -2.71
N GLY A 15 7.22 -9.58 -3.52
CA GLY A 15 8.08 -10.70 -3.15
C GLY A 15 7.41 -11.79 -2.29
N HIS A 16 6.22 -11.54 -1.75
CA HIS A 16 5.49 -12.52 -0.92
C HIS A 16 4.00 -12.65 -1.30
N ALA A 17 3.54 -11.95 -2.33
CA ALA A 17 2.22 -12.13 -2.92
C ALA A 17 2.32 -12.95 -4.22
N TYR A 18 1.21 -13.53 -4.68
CA TYR A 18 1.23 -14.50 -5.78
C TYR A 18 0.38 -14.10 -6.97
N SER A 19 -0.36 -12.99 -6.89
CA SER A 19 -1.21 -12.50 -7.96
C SER A 19 -0.51 -11.39 -8.76
N THR A 20 -0.79 -11.35 -10.04
CA THR A 20 -0.45 -10.20 -10.88
C THR A 20 -1.42 -9.04 -10.62
N LEU A 21 -1.06 -7.83 -11.06
CA LEU A 21 -1.96 -6.67 -10.99
C LEU A 21 -3.30 -6.94 -11.68
N LEU A 22 -3.28 -7.57 -12.87
CA LEU A 22 -4.51 -7.83 -13.60
C LEU A 22 -5.40 -8.86 -12.90
N GLU A 23 -4.84 -9.88 -12.28
CA GLU A 23 -5.61 -10.83 -11.48
C GLU A 23 -6.24 -10.17 -10.25
N ASN A 24 -5.54 -9.25 -9.58
CA ASN A 24 -6.13 -8.47 -8.48
C ASN A 24 -7.27 -7.58 -8.97
N ILE A 25 -7.12 -6.93 -10.13
CA ILE A 25 -8.17 -6.13 -10.75
C ILE A 25 -9.38 -7.00 -11.11
N ASP A 26 -9.17 -8.16 -11.73
CA ASP A 26 -10.25 -9.11 -12.07
C ASP A 26 -11.02 -9.54 -10.82
N ALA A 27 -10.30 -9.91 -9.76
CA ALA A 27 -10.90 -10.30 -8.49
C ALA A 27 -11.69 -9.15 -7.83
N ALA A 28 -11.12 -7.95 -7.82
CA ALA A 28 -11.76 -6.76 -7.27
C ALA A 28 -13.06 -6.41 -8.01
N LEU A 29 -13.03 -6.42 -9.34
CA LEU A 29 -14.22 -6.22 -10.19
C LEU A 29 -15.29 -7.27 -9.91
N ALA A 30 -14.92 -8.55 -9.79
CA ALA A 30 -15.85 -9.64 -9.54
C ALA A 30 -16.62 -9.51 -8.23
N VAL A 31 -16.00 -8.94 -7.19
CA VAL A 31 -16.65 -8.72 -5.88
C VAL A 31 -17.26 -7.33 -5.70
N GLY A 32 -17.09 -6.44 -6.70
CA GLY A 32 -17.70 -5.12 -6.72
C GLY A 32 -16.89 -4.03 -6.03
N ILE A 33 -15.58 -4.22 -5.86
CA ILE A 33 -14.64 -3.17 -5.47
C ILE A 33 -14.57 -2.13 -6.58
N ARG A 34 -14.60 -0.85 -6.22
CA ARG A 34 -14.55 0.28 -7.16
C ARG A 34 -13.26 1.09 -7.08
N TYR A 35 -12.59 1.04 -5.95
CA TYR A 35 -11.29 1.66 -5.73
C TYR A 35 -10.33 0.59 -5.22
N LEU A 36 -9.35 0.25 -6.04
CA LEU A 36 -8.30 -0.72 -5.69
C LEU A 36 -6.98 0.03 -5.56
N GLY A 37 -6.29 -0.15 -4.45
CA GLY A 37 -4.95 0.38 -4.23
C GLY A 37 -3.90 -0.71 -4.45
N MET A 38 -3.00 -0.52 -5.40
CA MET A 38 -1.76 -1.29 -5.49
C MET A 38 -0.72 -0.59 -4.62
N SER A 39 -0.33 -1.23 -3.53
CA SER A 39 0.56 -0.68 -2.50
C SER A 39 1.76 -1.59 -2.25
N GLU A 40 2.58 -1.80 -3.27
CA GLU A 40 3.76 -2.66 -3.13
C GLU A 40 4.65 -2.18 -1.98
N HIS A 41 5.33 -3.12 -1.33
CA HIS A 41 6.26 -2.78 -0.27
C HIS A 41 7.39 -1.86 -0.72
N GLY A 42 7.86 -1.03 0.19
CA GLY A 42 9.07 -0.24 -0.01
C GLY A 42 10.34 -1.11 -0.18
N PRO A 43 11.43 -0.52 -0.71
CA PRO A 43 12.60 -1.28 -1.18
C PRO A 43 13.41 -1.97 -0.08
N THR A 44 13.23 -1.64 1.19
CA THR A 44 13.90 -2.34 2.30
C THR A 44 13.32 -3.73 2.57
N THR A 45 12.12 -4.01 2.05
CA THR A 45 11.46 -5.30 2.23
C THR A 45 12.21 -6.40 1.48
N PRO A 46 12.61 -7.51 2.15
CA PRO A 46 13.23 -8.64 1.48
C PRO A 46 12.36 -9.19 0.35
N GLY A 47 12.89 -9.18 -0.88
CA GLY A 47 12.13 -9.57 -2.08
C GLY A 47 11.20 -8.48 -2.62
N GLY A 48 11.13 -7.32 -1.97
CA GLY A 48 10.38 -6.18 -2.45
C GLY A 48 11.01 -5.54 -3.71
N PRO A 49 10.26 -4.67 -4.40
CA PRO A 49 10.72 -4.06 -5.63
C PRO A 49 11.81 -3.02 -5.38
N HIS A 50 12.76 -2.93 -6.31
CA HIS A 50 13.70 -1.83 -6.32
C HIS A 50 12.95 -0.50 -6.52
N GLU A 51 13.44 0.60 -5.96
CA GLU A 51 12.82 1.94 -6.06
C GLU A 51 12.46 2.37 -7.49
N PHE A 52 13.23 1.90 -8.49
CA PHE A 52 12.96 2.16 -9.90
C PHE A 52 11.59 1.63 -10.37
N PHE A 53 11.08 0.57 -9.75
CA PHE A 53 9.75 0.02 -10.04
C PHE A 53 8.66 1.09 -9.95
N PHE A 54 8.71 1.91 -8.92
CA PHE A 54 7.74 2.98 -8.68
C PHE A 54 7.76 4.09 -9.73
N SER A 55 8.86 4.24 -10.48
CA SER A 55 8.94 5.19 -11.60
C SER A 55 8.01 4.85 -12.76
N ASN A 56 7.60 3.58 -12.88
CA ASN A 56 6.79 3.10 -13.99
C ASN A 56 5.27 3.22 -13.73
N TYR A 57 4.84 3.62 -12.55
CA TYR A 57 3.42 3.79 -12.23
C TYR A 57 2.69 4.76 -13.18
N LYS A 58 3.42 5.70 -13.76
CA LYS A 58 2.90 6.68 -14.73
C LYS A 58 2.31 6.07 -16.02
N VAL A 59 2.69 4.83 -16.37
CA VAL A 59 2.20 4.15 -17.58
C VAL A 59 1.08 3.14 -17.30
N ILE A 60 0.73 2.94 -16.04
CA ILE A 60 -0.35 2.02 -15.65
C ILE A 60 -1.69 2.74 -15.84
N PRO A 61 -2.63 2.16 -16.62
CA PRO A 61 -4.00 2.68 -16.71
C PRO A 61 -4.64 2.78 -15.32
N ARG A 62 -5.43 3.82 -15.11
CA ARG A 62 -6.06 4.07 -13.79
C ARG A 62 -7.52 3.66 -13.74
N GLU A 63 -8.10 3.31 -14.88
CA GLU A 63 -9.50 2.91 -14.96
C GLU A 63 -9.62 1.59 -15.70
N TYR A 64 -10.42 0.70 -15.15
CA TYR A 64 -10.68 -0.61 -15.69
C TYR A 64 -12.17 -0.90 -15.69
N ASP A 65 -12.63 -1.56 -16.75
CA ASP A 65 -13.96 -2.16 -16.85
C ASP A 65 -13.85 -3.60 -17.37
N ARG A 66 -14.97 -4.25 -17.60
CA ARG A 66 -15.01 -5.68 -17.98
C ARG A 66 -14.32 -5.99 -19.31
N GLU A 67 -14.38 -5.08 -20.25
CA GLU A 67 -13.90 -5.28 -21.61
C GLU A 67 -12.39 -5.13 -21.70
N GLU A 68 -11.80 -4.34 -20.81
CA GLU A 68 -10.37 -4.01 -20.79
C GLU A 68 -9.54 -5.05 -20.03
N VAL A 69 -10.15 -5.89 -19.21
CA VAL A 69 -9.46 -6.82 -18.33
C VAL A 69 -9.24 -8.16 -19.03
N SER A 70 -8.12 -8.33 -19.71
CA SER A 70 -7.58 -9.60 -20.23
C SER A 70 -8.54 -10.40 -21.12
N GLY A 71 -9.53 -9.78 -21.75
CA GLY A 71 -10.54 -10.48 -22.57
C GLY A 71 -11.42 -11.45 -21.79
N ARG A 72 -11.36 -11.47 -20.46
CA ARG A 72 -12.23 -12.28 -19.63
C ARG A 72 -13.50 -11.51 -19.31
N VAL A 73 -14.64 -12.19 -19.48
CA VAL A 73 -15.92 -11.67 -19.00
C VAL A 73 -16.01 -11.92 -17.50
N VAL A 74 -15.65 -10.92 -16.70
CA VAL A 74 -15.83 -10.94 -15.25
C VAL A 74 -17.25 -10.46 -14.96
N PRO A 75 -18.05 -11.19 -14.18
CA PRO A 75 -19.39 -10.74 -13.81
C PRO A 75 -19.28 -9.56 -12.85
N VAL A 76 -19.31 -8.34 -13.37
CA VAL A 76 -19.20 -7.11 -12.59
C VAL A 76 -20.59 -6.61 -12.25
N THR A 77 -20.88 -6.53 -10.99
CA THR A 77 -22.10 -5.92 -10.49
C THR A 77 -21.96 -4.44 -10.15
N GLY A 78 -20.72 -3.92 -10.16
CA GLY A 78 -20.39 -2.60 -9.60
C GLY A 78 -19.96 -1.51 -10.57
N GLY A 79 -19.71 -1.80 -11.84
CA GLY A 79 -19.24 -0.81 -12.82
C GLY A 79 -17.71 -0.65 -12.85
N ARG A 80 -17.22 0.55 -13.21
CA ARG A 80 -15.80 0.85 -13.40
C ARG A 80 -15.01 0.79 -12.10
N LEU A 81 -13.80 0.22 -12.15
CA LEU A 81 -12.81 0.22 -11.08
C LEU A 81 -11.78 1.32 -11.33
N HIS A 82 -11.45 2.07 -10.29
CA HIS A 82 -10.37 3.05 -10.27
C HIS A 82 -9.18 2.44 -9.54
N LEU A 83 -8.04 2.35 -10.23
CA LEU A 83 -6.77 1.89 -9.65
C LEU A 83 -6.02 3.10 -9.07
N LEU A 84 -5.66 3.00 -7.81
CA LEU A 84 -4.77 3.92 -7.12
C LEU A 84 -3.40 3.25 -6.98
N CYS A 85 -2.34 3.93 -7.42
CA CYS A 85 -0.97 3.43 -7.30
C CYS A 85 -0.30 4.08 -6.10
N GLY A 86 -0.05 3.29 -5.08
CA GLY A 86 0.59 3.69 -3.85
C GLY A 86 1.82 2.84 -3.53
N VAL A 87 2.30 3.01 -2.33
CA VAL A 87 3.38 2.23 -1.73
C VAL A 87 3.03 1.94 -0.28
N GLU A 88 3.37 0.77 0.20
CA GLU A 88 3.50 0.50 1.63
C GLU A 88 4.96 0.72 2.02
N ALA A 89 5.29 1.98 2.36
CA ALA A 89 6.63 2.37 2.77
C ALA A 89 6.94 1.89 4.19
N ASN A 90 8.15 1.39 4.38
CA ASN A 90 8.62 0.99 5.69
C ASN A 90 9.03 2.20 6.52
N ILE A 91 8.59 2.25 7.77
CA ILE A 91 9.14 3.17 8.78
C ILE A 91 10.46 2.56 9.24
N CYS A 92 11.57 3.31 9.12
CA CYS A 92 12.92 2.80 9.35
C CYS A 92 13.49 3.16 10.73
N ASP A 93 13.00 4.21 11.35
CA ASP A 93 13.50 4.73 12.63
C ASP A 93 12.43 5.48 13.43
N THR A 94 12.80 5.91 14.64
CA THR A 94 11.92 6.67 15.51
C THR A 94 11.68 8.12 15.04
N ASP A 95 12.42 8.58 14.04
CA ASP A 95 12.19 9.89 13.41
C ASP A 95 11.11 9.81 12.30
N GLY A 96 10.62 8.61 12.02
CA GLY A 96 9.58 8.37 11.03
C GLY A 96 10.10 8.38 9.59
N THR A 97 11.40 8.14 9.41
CA THR A 97 12.04 8.05 8.09
C THR A 97 11.43 6.89 7.32
N LEU A 98 11.04 7.16 6.07
CA LEU A 98 10.52 6.15 5.15
C LEU A 98 11.63 5.62 4.23
N ASP A 99 11.52 4.37 3.83
CA ASP A 99 12.48 3.69 2.95
C ASP A 99 12.33 4.03 1.46
N LEU A 100 11.44 4.95 1.12
CA LEU A 100 11.27 5.43 -0.26
C LEU A 100 11.44 6.95 -0.30
N GLU A 101 12.32 7.42 -1.19
CA GLU A 101 12.63 8.84 -1.32
C GLU A 101 11.41 9.66 -1.75
N GLU A 102 11.35 10.91 -1.30
CA GLU A 102 10.27 11.87 -1.61
C GLU A 102 10.01 12.03 -3.11
N ARG A 103 11.06 11.99 -3.94
CA ARG A 103 10.94 12.08 -5.42
C ARG A 103 10.07 10.99 -6.04
N TYR A 104 9.88 9.85 -5.34
CA TYR A 104 8.96 8.79 -5.74
C TYR A 104 7.59 8.97 -5.09
N LEU A 105 7.56 9.27 -3.77
CA LEU A 105 6.32 9.47 -3.01
C LEU A 105 5.42 10.53 -3.65
N GLN A 106 5.98 11.64 -4.10
CA GLN A 106 5.22 12.72 -4.77
C GLN A 106 4.54 12.32 -6.09
N LYS A 107 4.91 11.17 -6.66
CA LYS A 107 4.32 10.64 -7.92
C LYS A 107 3.22 9.61 -7.66
N MET A 108 2.97 9.28 -6.42
CA MET A 108 1.98 8.30 -6.00
C MET A 108 0.64 8.96 -5.68
N ASP A 109 -0.42 8.18 -5.78
CA ASP A 109 -1.73 8.65 -5.37
C ASP A 109 -1.82 8.74 -3.83
N TYR A 110 -1.09 7.85 -3.12
CA TYR A 110 -0.99 7.81 -1.66
C TYR A 110 0.21 6.95 -1.22
N ALA A 111 0.60 7.07 0.04
CA ALA A 111 1.48 6.15 0.72
C ALA A 111 0.83 5.62 2.00
N LEU A 112 1.00 4.32 2.26
CA LEU A 112 0.88 3.76 3.59
C LEU A 112 2.25 3.86 4.27
N ALA A 113 2.27 4.07 5.58
CA ALA A 113 3.46 3.89 6.40
C ALA A 113 3.22 2.72 7.35
N SER A 114 4.13 1.76 7.35
CA SER A 114 4.01 0.53 8.15
C SER A 114 5.30 0.22 8.89
N ILE A 115 5.17 -0.37 10.07
CA ILE A 115 6.31 -0.91 10.81
C ILE A 115 6.46 -2.39 10.47
N HIS A 116 7.66 -2.78 9.99
CA HIS A 116 7.99 -4.16 9.69
C HIS A 116 9.31 -4.58 10.35
N PRO A 117 9.44 -5.85 10.80
CA PRO A 117 10.59 -6.30 11.59
C PRO A 117 11.92 -6.32 10.85
N PHE A 118 11.92 -6.27 9.52
CA PHE A 118 13.13 -6.20 8.71
C PHE A 118 13.62 -4.76 8.47
N ALA A 119 12.78 -3.75 8.72
CA ALA A 119 13.09 -2.34 8.52
C ALA A 119 13.21 -1.57 9.84
N PHE A 120 12.47 -1.99 10.86
CA PHE A 120 12.39 -1.31 12.15
C PHE A 120 12.63 -2.28 13.30
N THR A 121 13.52 -1.93 14.23
CA THR A 121 13.68 -2.68 15.47
C THR A 121 12.58 -2.27 16.46
N ALA A 122 11.77 -3.23 16.89
CA ALA A 122 10.71 -2.99 17.86
C ALA A 122 11.26 -2.31 19.12
N GLY A 123 10.70 -1.16 19.44
CA GLY A 123 10.97 -0.40 20.64
C GLY A 123 9.88 -0.57 21.69
N SER A 124 9.88 0.32 22.68
CA SER A 124 8.77 0.48 23.60
C SER A 124 7.51 0.95 22.84
N ARG A 125 6.34 0.78 23.44
CA ARG A 125 5.08 1.33 22.89
C ARG A 125 5.23 2.79 22.50
N LYS A 126 5.87 3.60 23.34
CA LYS A 126 6.08 5.03 23.11
C LYS A 126 6.97 5.29 21.88
N GLU A 127 8.05 4.53 21.71
CA GLU A 127 8.95 4.68 20.56
C GLU A 127 8.27 4.28 19.26
N ASN A 128 7.54 3.16 19.26
CA ASN A 128 6.78 2.72 18.10
C ASN A 128 5.70 3.74 17.72
N THR A 129 4.97 4.27 18.72
CA THR A 129 3.95 5.32 18.50
C THR A 129 4.59 6.58 17.91
N LEU A 130 5.70 7.04 18.48
CA LEU A 130 6.40 8.22 18.00
C LEU A 130 6.87 8.08 16.56
N ALA A 131 7.43 6.92 16.19
CA ALA A 131 7.81 6.61 14.82
C ALA A 131 6.63 6.72 13.86
N SER A 132 5.49 6.13 14.23
CA SER A 132 4.25 6.15 13.44
C SER A 132 3.68 7.57 13.29
N VAL A 133 3.61 8.35 14.38
CA VAL A 133 3.14 9.74 14.36
C VAL A 133 4.02 10.60 13.47
N ARG A 134 5.34 10.46 13.57
CA ARG A 134 6.29 11.22 12.75
C ARG A 134 6.22 10.84 11.28
N ALA A 135 6.11 9.54 10.96
CA ALA A 135 5.89 9.09 9.59
C ALA A 135 4.60 9.68 9.01
N PHE A 136 3.54 9.79 9.82
CA PHE A 136 2.25 10.35 9.39
C PHE A 136 2.29 11.88 9.18
N GLN A 137 3.32 12.57 9.67
CA GLN A 137 3.56 13.98 9.36
C GLN A 137 4.09 14.19 7.92
N ASN A 138 4.56 13.13 7.27
CA ASN A 138 4.93 13.20 5.85
C ASN A 138 3.67 13.46 5.00
N PRO A 139 3.65 14.51 4.16
CA PRO A 139 2.44 14.93 3.43
C PRO A 139 1.91 13.89 2.43
N TYR A 140 2.72 12.92 2.05
CA TYR A 140 2.35 11.84 1.11
C TYR A 140 1.74 10.63 1.82
N VAL A 141 1.98 10.45 3.12
CA VAL A 141 1.38 9.38 3.92
C VAL A 141 -0.07 9.71 4.21
N LYS A 142 -0.96 8.78 3.88
CA LYS A 142 -2.41 8.91 4.07
C LYS A 142 -3.01 7.82 4.94
N ILE A 143 -2.28 6.72 5.10
CA ILE A 143 -2.75 5.52 5.80
C ILE A 143 -1.62 5.00 6.67
N LEU A 144 -1.93 4.59 7.90
CA LEU A 144 -1.05 3.78 8.74
C LEU A 144 -1.44 2.31 8.52
N GLY A 145 -0.50 1.51 8.06
CA GLY A 145 -0.73 0.09 7.79
C GLY A 145 -0.73 -0.72 9.08
N HIS A 146 -1.64 -1.70 9.17
CA HIS A 146 -1.80 -2.69 10.27
C HIS A 146 -1.31 -2.21 11.66
N PRO A 147 -1.85 -1.09 12.20
CA PRO A 147 -1.44 -0.53 13.48
C PRO A 147 -1.72 -1.45 14.67
N ASP A 148 -2.44 -2.51 14.45
CA ASP A 148 -2.81 -3.55 15.43
C ASP A 148 -1.82 -4.73 15.50
N ASP A 149 -0.68 -4.64 14.81
CA ASP A 149 0.36 -5.67 14.89
C ASP A 149 0.96 -5.73 16.32
N GLY A 150 0.64 -6.79 17.06
CA GLY A 150 1.08 -6.97 18.43
C GLY A 150 2.59 -7.05 18.64
N ARG A 151 3.38 -7.20 17.57
CA ARG A 151 4.85 -7.15 17.62
C ARG A 151 5.35 -5.71 17.83
N PHE A 152 4.56 -4.72 17.45
CA PHE A 152 4.86 -3.29 17.53
C PHE A 152 3.72 -2.55 18.23
N PRO A 153 3.53 -2.75 19.54
CA PRO A 153 2.41 -2.14 20.26
C PRO A 153 2.45 -0.61 20.14
N LEU A 154 1.29 -0.04 19.85
CA LEU A 154 1.08 1.40 19.70
C LEU A 154 0.14 1.95 20.77
N ASP A 155 0.23 3.23 21.03
CA ASP A 155 -0.74 3.99 21.82
C ASP A 155 -1.75 4.64 20.88
N TYR A 156 -2.95 4.09 20.81
CA TYR A 156 -3.97 4.55 19.88
C TYR A 156 -4.55 5.92 20.23
N GLU A 157 -4.46 6.36 21.50
CA GLU A 157 -4.91 7.69 21.90
C GLU A 157 -3.97 8.78 21.39
N GLU A 158 -2.67 8.45 21.23
CA GLU A 158 -1.69 9.37 20.67
C GLU A 158 -1.69 9.40 19.13
N LEU A 159 -2.31 8.40 18.48
CA LEU A 159 -2.37 8.31 17.01
C LEU A 159 -3.54 9.08 16.37
N VAL A 160 -4.55 9.51 17.16
CA VAL A 160 -5.81 10.09 16.66
C VAL A 160 -5.85 11.60 16.80
#